data_ed129fd60bb70a33bda110e7aaebd876
#
_entry.id   ed129fd60bb70a33bda110e7aaebd876
#
_cell.length_a   1.000
_cell.length_b   1.000
_cell.length_c   1.000
_cell.angle_alpha   90.00
_cell.angle_beta   90.00
_cell.angle_gamma   90.00
#
_symmetry.space_group_name_H-M   'P 1'
#
loop_
_entity.id
_entity.type
_entity.pdbx_description
1 polymer ?
#
loop_
_entity_poly.entity_id
_entity_poly.type
_entity_poly.pdbx_seq_one_letter_code
_entity_poly.pdbx_strand_id
1 'polypeptide(L)'
;MALLTPEALARVTSMELRARLIVEGFLTGLHRSPFHGFSVEFAEHRAYAAGDELRHVDWKAYGRNDRLVVKRYEEETNLRQTVVLDTSASMRYAGAAGVTKLTVAATLAAALHALMVRQRDATGLAAFDRAVHTFVRPATTRAHLARLFTTLDRLAAAPPPADAETGVAAALHDVAERLPRRGLVIVLSDLFDASGEVAETVRALQHLRHRGHEVVVFHILDAATERRFALPDAPVRVRDLESGEERTVLPAQIRTEVTAAAEAFIAEMQRRCREARVDYVPLDTAAPYADALRAYLDKRRRLF
;
A
#
# COMPACT_ATOMS: atom_id res chain seq x y z
N MET A 1 6.87 -20.82 -4.37
CA MET A 1 7.00 -19.36 -4.57
C MET A 1 6.34 -18.84 -5.87
N ALA A 2 6.07 -19.67 -6.85
CA ALA A 2 5.44 -19.25 -8.12
C ALA A 2 3.95 -18.83 -8.02
N LEU A 3 3.28 -19.06 -6.90
CA LEU A 3 1.84 -18.78 -6.70
C LEU A 3 1.50 -17.36 -6.24
N LEU A 4 2.50 -16.51 -6.00
CA LEU A 4 2.29 -15.16 -5.45
C LEU A 4 2.61 -14.04 -6.44
N THR A 5 2.67 -14.37 -7.74
CA THR A 5 2.79 -13.35 -8.79
C THR A 5 1.44 -12.66 -9.00
N PRO A 6 1.43 -11.38 -9.42
CA PRO A 6 0.20 -10.66 -9.70
C PRO A 6 -0.71 -11.37 -10.70
N GLU A 7 -0.16 -11.99 -11.75
CA GLU A 7 -0.92 -12.73 -12.76
C GLU A 7 -1.60 -13.98 -12.17
N ALA A 8 -0.89 -14.72 -11.33
CA ALA A 8 -1.45 -15.92 -10.70
C ALA A 8 -2.58 -15.56 -9.73
N LEU A 9 -2.39 -14.51 -8.95
CA LEU A 9 -3.39 -14.03 -7.99
C LEU A 9 -4.59 -13.36 -8.67
N ALA A 10 -4.40 -12.70 -9.80
CA ALA A 10 -5.51 -12.11 -10.55
C ALA A 10 -6.57 -13.15 -11.00
N ARG A 11 -6.18 -14.42 -11.14
CA ARG A 11 -7.10 -15.54 -11.46
C ARG A 11 -7.93 -16.02 -10.26
N VAL A 12 -7.56 -15.61 -9.06
CA VAL A 12 -8.32 -15.92 -7.84
C VAL A 12 -9.52 -14.98 -7.74
N THR A 13 -10.70 -15.50 -7.50
CA THR A 13 -11.97 -14.77 -7.66
C THR A 13 -12.23 -13.70 -6.60
N SER A 14 -11.76 -13.87 -5.36
CA SER A 14 -12.06 -12.93 -4.27
C SER A 14 -10.84 -12.28 -3.66
N MET A 15 -10.95 -11.02 -3.28
CA MET A 15 -9.90 -10.27 -2.56
C MET A 15 -9.54 -10.91 -1.23
N GLU A 16 -10.52 -11.51 -0.54
CA GLU A 16 -10.26 -12.24 0.71
C GLU A 16 -9.27 -13.38 0.50
N LEU A 17 -9.50 -14.21 -0.52
CA LEU A 17 -8.63 -15.35 -0.80
C LEU A 17 -7.25 -14.89 -1.29
N ARG A 18 -7.19 -13.87 -2.13
CA ARG A 18 -5.92 -13.24 -2.56
C ARG A 18 -5.13 -12.75 -1.36
N ALA A 19 -5.78 -11.99 -0.47
CA ALA A 19 -5.16 -11.45 0.75
C ALA A 19 -4.63 -12.55 1.66
N ARG A 20 -5.41 -13.62 1.86
CA ARG A 20 -4.99 -14.78 2.66
C ARG A 20 -3.73 -15.42 2.07
N LEU A 21 -3.74 -15.73 0.78
CA LEU A 21 -2.59 -16.37 0.11
C LEU A 21 -1.32 -15.52 0.21
N ILE A 22 -1.45 -14.20 0.03
CA ILE A 22 -0.32 -13.27 0.16
C ILE A 22 0.21 -13.25 1.58
N VAL A 23 -0.65 -13.06 2.58
CA VAL A 23 -0.24 -12.93 3.98
C VAL A 23 0.34 -14.23 4.51
N GLU A 24 -0.31 -15.37 4.25
CA GLU A 24 0.20 -16.68 4.68
C GLU A 24 1.52 -17.03 3.99
N GLY A 25 1.63 -16.81 2.69
CA GLY A 25 2.85 -17.04 1.92
C GLY A 25 4.00 -16.14 2.37
N PHE A 26 3.70 -14.88 2.67
CA PHE A 26 4.67 -13.91 3.17
C PHE A 26 5.18 -14.31 4.57
N LEU A 27 4.29 -14.62 5.50
CA LEU A 27 4.66 -15.04 6.86
C LEU A 27 5.46 -16.35 6.86
N THR A 28 5.05 -17.33 6.05
CA THR A 28 5.81 -18.59 5.89
C THR A 28 7.20 -18.33 5.31
N GLY A 29 7.33 -17.38 4.41
CA GLY A 29 8.61 -16.94 3.85
C GLY A 29 9.52 -16.26 4.89
N LEU A 30 8.95 -15.49 5.81
CA LEU A 30 9.69 -14.87 6.92
C LEU A 30 10.26 -15.90 7.89
N HIS A 31 9.51 -16.97 8.21
CA HIS A 31 9.99 -18.03 9.09
C HIS A 31 11.19 -18.82 8.53
N ARG A 32 11.39 -18.80 7.21
CA ARG A 32 12.54 -19.43 6.53
C ARG A 32 13.73 -18.49 6.35
N SER A 33 13.57 -17.21 6.67
CA SER A 33 14.64 -16.22 6.59
C SER A 33 15.37 -16.13 7.92
N PRO A 34 16.72 -15.98 7.95
CA PRO A 34 17.47 -15.79 9.18
C PRO A 34 17.15 -14.47 9.90
N PHE A 35 16.27 -13.65 9.37
CA PHE A 35 15.73 -12.47 10.04
C PHE A 35 14.70 -12.88 11.10
N HIS A 36 15.18 -13.32 12.24
CA HIS A 36 14.38 -13.55 13.44
C HIS A 36 13.93 -12.19 14.00
N GLY A 37 12.64 -11.91 13.96
CA GLY A 37 12.09 -10.65 14.51
C GLY A 37 10.59 -10.43 14.33
N PHE A 38 9.88 -11.31 13.64
CA PHE A 38 8.43 -11.23 13.48
C PHE A 38 7.73 -12.41 14.14
N SER A 39 7.85 -12.53 15.47
CA SER A 39 6.90 -13.33 16.25
C SER A 39 5.74 -12.42 16.62
N VAL A 40 4.64 -12.52 15.90
CA VAL A 40 3.37 -11.81 16.17
C VAL A 40 2.52 -12.61 17.17
N GLU A 41 3.08 -13.54 17.88
CA GLU A 41 2.45 -14.26 18.99
C GLU A 41 3.55 -14.75 19.92
N PHE A 42 3.67 -14.13 21.02
CA PHE A 42 3.95 -14.69 22.35
C PHE A 42 4.34 -13.54 23.26
N ALA A 43 3.56 -13.30 24.29
CA ALA A 43 4.07 -12.64 25.49
C ALA A 43 5.15 -13.57 26.06
N GLU A 44 6.41 -13.31 25.74
CA GLU A 44 7.51 -14.04 26.35
C GLU A 44 7.58 -13.65 27.82
N HIS A 45 7.53 -14.66 28.67
CA HIS A 45 7.96 -14.49 30.05
C HIS A 45 9.49 -14.31 30.05
N ARG A 46 9.96 -13.08 30.19
CA ARG A 46 11.37 -12.82 30.40
C ARG A 46 11.72 -13.13 31.87
N ALA A 47 12.84 -13.81 32.11
CA ALA A 47 13.35 -13.95 33.47
C ALA A 47 13.52 -12.54 34.09
N TYR A 48 13.08 -12.40 35.34
CA TYR A 48 13.26 -11.17 36.12
C TYR A 48 14.74 -10.82 36.22
N ALA A 49 15.10 -9.58 35.96
CA ALA A 49 16.43 -9.05 36.21
C ALA A 49 16.35 -7.97 37.31
N ALA A 50 17.40 -7.87 38.13
CA ALA A 50 17.45 -6.85 39.17
C ALA A 50 17.33 -5.45 38.58
N GLY A 51 16.28 -4.69 38.98
CA GLY A 51 15.90 -3.40 38.40
C GLY A 51 14.56 -3.40 37.68
N ASP A 52 13.97 -4.56 37.40
CA ASP A 52 12.62 -4.64 36.82
C ASP A 52 11.56 -4.27 37.89
N GLU A 53 10.52 -3.58 37.48
CA GLU A 53 9.42 -3.21 38.38
C GLU A 53 8.61 -4.44 38.79
N LEU A 54 8.45 -4.65 40.08
CA LEU A 54 7.74 -5.80 40.67
C LEU A 54 6.26 -5.90 40.26
N ARG A 55 5.65 -4.82 39.84
CA ARG A 55 4.24 -4.80 39.31
C ARG A 55 4.07 -5.62 38.03
N HIS A 56 5.15 -5.84 37.26
CA HIS A 56 5.13 -6.61 36.03
C HIS A 56 5.47 -8.07 36.21
N VAL A 57 5.79 -8.50 37.43
CA VAL A 57 6.07 -9.90 37.74
C VAL A 57 4.80 -10.74 37.64
N ASP A 58 4.89 -11.89 36.98
CA ASP A 58 3.79 -12.87 36.95
C ASP A 58 3.82 -13.73 38.22
N TRP A 59 3.14 -13.27 39.28
CA TRP A 59 3.02 -13.96 40.53
C TRP A 59 2.32 -15.33 40.43
N LYS A 60 1.47 -15.55 39.39
CA LYS A 60 0.84 -16.83 39.12
C LYS A 60 1.83 -17.83 38.50
N ALA A 61 2.73 -17.36 37.66
CA ALA A 61 3.82 -18.21 37.14
C ALA A 61 4.83 -18.54 38.23
N TYR A 62 5.18 -17.56 39.08
CA TYR A 62 6.03 -17.78 40.24
C TYR A 62 5.47 -18.86 41.19
N GLY A 63 4.18 -18.78 41.53
CA GLY A 63 3.52 -19.76 42.42
C GLY A 63 3.42 -21.18 41.83
N ARG A 64 3.66 -21.38 40.54
CA ARG A 64 3.67 -22.71 39.90
C ARG A 64 5.06 -23.30 39.70
N ASN A 65 6.03 -22.46 39.38
CA ASN A 65 7.31 -22.90 38.83
C ASN A 65 8.53 -22.37 39.62
N ASP A 66 8.31 -21.62 40.69
CA ASP A 66 9.34 -20.93 41.50
C ASP A 66 10.32 -20.06 40.69
N ARG A 67 9.89 -19.59 39.50
CA ARG A 67 10.67 -18.74 38.62
C ARG A 67 10.04 -17.36 38.54
N LEU A 68 10.81 -16.34 38.92
CA LEU A 68 10.42 -14.96 38.74
C LEU A 68 10.49 -14.59 37.23
N VAL A 69 9.35 -14.38 36.63
CA VAL A 69 9.21 -13.96 35.24
C VAL A 69 8.42 -12.68 35.18
N VAL A 70 8.84 -11.76 34.30
CA VAL A 70 8.18 -10.49 34.02
C VAL A 70 7.32 -10.67 32.78
N LYS A 71 6.05 -10.30 32.92
CA LYS A 71 5.16 -10.17 31.74
C LYS A 71 5.67 -9.03 30.88
N ARG A 72 6.19 -9.33 29.73
CA ARG A 72 6.37 -8.33 28.66
C ARG A 72 4.99 -8.06 28.08
N TYR A 73 4.41 -6.93 28.44
CA TYR A 73 3.25 -6.43 27.72
C TYR A 73 3.77 -5.97 26.36
N GLU A 74 3.37 -6.62 25.27
CA GLU A 74 3.34 -5.94 23.99
C GLU A 74 2.35 -4.80 24.18
N GLU A 75 2.81 -3.56 24.03
CA GLU A 75 1.89 -2.42 23.95
C GLU A 75 0.91 -2.75 22.84
N GLU A 76 -0.38 -2.87 23.18
CA GLU A 76 -1.45 -2.96 22.17
C GLU A 76 -1.34 -1.67 21.36
N THR A 77 -0.69 -1.77 20.21
CA THR A 77 -0.57 -0.65 19.30
C THR A 77 -1.96 -0.36 18.76
N ASN A 78 -2.63 0.68 19.28
CA ASN A 78 -3.88 1.21 18.72
C ASN A 78 -3.59 1.96 17.40
N LEU A 79 -2.81 1.34 16.50
CA LEU A 79 -2.47 1.94 15.21
C LEU A 79 -3.72 1.99 14.33
N ARG A 80 -3.98 3.16 13.78
CA ARG A 80 -5.05 3.37 12.79
C ARG A 80 -4.42 3.54 11.42
N GLN A 81 -4.67 2.57 10.54
CA GLN A 81 -4.25 2.65 9.15
C GLN A 81 -5.42 3.07 8.27
N THR A 82 -5.16 3.89 7.27
CA THR A 82 -6.09 4.14 6.15
C THR A 82 -5.35 3.92 4.85
N VAL A 83 -5.88 3.02 4.03
CA VAL A 83 -5.43 2.86 2.65
C VAL A 83 -6.21 3.85 1.79
N VAL A 84 -5.50 4.64 1.00
CA VAL A 84 -6.03 5.57 0.02
C VAL A 84 -5.76 4.99 -1.35
N LEU A 85 -6.83 4.51 -2.01
CA LEU A 85 -6.77 3.78 -3.26
C LEU A 85 -7.23 4.67 -4.40
N ASP A 86 -6.36 4.86 -5.37
CA ASP A 86 -6.65 5.50 -6.63
C ASP A 86 -7.42 4.53 -7.55
N THR A 87 -8.56 4.98 -8.08
CA THR A 87 -9.44 4.21 -8.98
C THR A 87 -9.65 4.89 -10.32
N SER A 88 -8.82 5.89 -10.63
CA SER A 88 -8.83 6.65 -11.89
C SER A 88 -8.73 5.78 -13.14
N ALA A 89 -8.95 6.37 -14.28
CA ALA A 89 -8.89 5.66 -15.55
C ALA A 89 -7.48 5.15 -15.86
N SER A 90 -6.44 5.92 -15.54
CA SER A 90 -5.03 5.53 -15.69
C SER A 90 -4.67 4.27 -14.90
N MET A 91 -5.27 4.06 -13.73
CA MET A 91 -5.11 2.84 -12.93
C MET A 91 -5.72 1.58 -13.59
N ARG A 92 -6.52 1.73 -14.64
CA ARG A 92 -7.07 0.61 -15.45
C ARG A 92 -6.09 0.09 -16.49
N TYR A 93 -4.97 0.75 -16.66
CA TYR A 93 -3.94 0.26 -17.57
C TYR A 93 -3.45 -1.12 -17.15
N ALA A 94 -3.44 -2.04 -18.13
CA ALA A 94 -2.86 -3.38 -18.01
C ALA A 94 -1.66 -3.46 -18.96
N GLY A 95 -0.46 -3.37 -18.40
CA GLY A 95 0.77 -3.43 -19.17
C GLY A 95 1.16 -4.85 -19.55
N ALA A 96 2.46 -5.12 -19.59
CA ALA A 96 3.02 -6.39 -20.02
C ALA A 96 2.56 -7.60 -19.18
N ALA A 97 2.25 -7.39 -17.90
CA ALA A 97 1.74 -8.43 -17.00
C ALA A 97 0.28 -8.85 -17.27
N GLY A 98 -0.46 -8.10 -18.11
CA GLY A 98 -1.88 -8.37 -18.39
C GLY A 98 -2.80 -8.20 -17.18
N VAL A 99 -2.32 -7.58 -16.10
CA VAL A 99 -3.07 -7.26 -14.88
C VAL A 99 -3.11 -5.75 -14.72
N THR A 100 -4.28 -5.17 -14.43
CA THR A 100 -4.40 -3.72 -14.28
C THR A 100 -3.68 -3.23 -13.02
N LYS A 101 -3.14 -2.00 -13.06
CA LYS A 101 -2.57 -1.32 -11.89
C LYS A 101 -3.58 -1.32 -10.72
N LEU A 102 -4.86 -1.07 -11.00
CA LEU A 102 -5.92 -1.10 -10.00
C LEU A 102 -6.08 -2.49 -9.35
N THR A 103 -6.03 -3.57 -10.14
CA THR A 103 -6.12 -4.94 -9.59
C THR A 103 -4.93 -5.23 -8.67
N VAL A 104 -3.73 -4.80 -9.05
CA VAL A 104 -2.53 -4.92 -8.20
C VAL A 104 -2.70 -4.12 -6.92
N ALA A 105 -3.10 -2.85 -7.02
CA ALA A 105 -3.34 -1.96 -5.89
C ALA A 105 -4.40 -2.48 -4.92
N ALA A 106 -5.57 -2.90 -5.43
CA ALA A 106 -6.66 -3.44 -4.63
C ALA A 106 -6.26 -4.74 -3.93
N THR A 107 -5.50 -5.60 -4.59
CA THR A 107 -4.98 -6.85 -4.00
C THR A 107 -3.97 -6.56 -2.89
N LEU A 108 -3.07 -5.58 -3.08
CA LEU A 108 -2.15 -5.13 -2.03
C LEU A 108 -2.92 -4.50 -0.85
N ALA A 109 -3.92 -3.66 -1.13
CA ALA A 109 -4.80 -3.09 -0.10
C ALA A 109 -5.47 -4.18 0.74
N ALA A 110 -6.02 -5.22 0.10
CA ALA A 110 -6.63 -6.35 0.79
C ALA A 110 -5.63 -7.09 1.70
N ALA A 111 -4.41 -7.33 1.23
CA ALA A 111 -3.35 -7.95 2.03
C ALA A 111 -2.95 -7.08 3.24
N LEU A 112 -2.82 -5.76 3.05
CA LEU A 112 -2.52 -4.81 4.12
C LEU A 112 -3.65 -4.76 5.17
N HIS A 113 -4.92 -4.75 4.74
CA HIS A 113 -6.07 -4.81 5.65
C HIS A 113 -6.09 -6.10 6.47
N ALA A 114 -5.86 -7.26 5.81
CA ALA A 114 -5.80 -8.55 6.49
C ALA A 114 -4.68 -8.59 7.54
N LEU A 115 -3.51 -8.04 7.21
CA LEU A 115 -2.37 -7.97 8.11
C LEU A 115 -2.67 -7.11 9.35
N MET A 116 -3.30 -5.93 9.16
CA MET A 116 -3.69 -5.04 10.27
C MET A 116 -4.68 -5.70 11.23
N VAL A 117 -5.78 -6.26 10.70
CA VAL A 117 -6.80 -6.91 11.55
C VAL A 117 -6.20 -8.12 12.28
N ARG A 118 -5.30 -8.86 11.65
CA ARG A 118 -4.56 -9.95 12.33
C ARG A 118 -3.72 -9.45 13.51
N GLN A 119 -3.19 -8.24 13.41
CA GLN A 119 -2.40 -7.57 14.46
C GLN A 119 -3.29 -6.79 15.47
N ARG A 120 -4.62 -6.93 15.37
CA ARG A 120 -5.62 -6.22 16.18
C ARG A 120 -5.61 -4.69 16.00
N ASP A 121 -4.99 -4.20 14.94
CA ASP A 121 -4.98 -2.79 14.57
C ASP A 121 -6.19 -2.40 13.71
N ALA A 122 -6.58 -1.13 13.80
CA ALA A 122 -7.69 -0.60 13.03
C ALA A 122 -7.28 -0.28 11.59
N THR A 123 -8.09 -0.66 10.62
CA THR A 123 -7.83 -0.37 9.21
C THR A 123 -9.08 0.15 8.49
N GLY A 124 -8.89 1.12 7.60
CA GLY A 124 -9.93 1.77 6.81
C GLY A 124 -9.50 1.99 5.37
N LEU A 125 -10.45 2.40 4.53
CA LEU A 125 -10.27 2.61 3.10
C LEU A 125 -10.88 3.94 2.67
N ALA A 126 -10.12 4.72 1.90
CA ALA A 126 -10.63 5.80 1.07
C ALA A 126 -10.35 5.44 -0.39
N ALA A 127 -11.32 5.58 -1.29
CA ALA A 127 -11.09 5.43 -2.71
C ALA A 127 -11.51 6.69 -3.45
N PHE A 128 -10.74 7.06 -4.45
CA PHE A 128 -10.91 8.28 -5.21
C PHE A 128 -10.61 8.07 -6.70
N ASP A 129 -11.15 8.95 -7.48
CA ASP A 129 -10.78 9.26 -8.86
C ASP A 129 -10.55 10.77 -8.98
N ARG A 130 -11.53 11.54 -9.40
CA ARG A 130 -11.52 13.01 -9.32
C ARG A 130 -11.72 13.52 -7.90
N ALA A 131 -12.51 12.78 -7.10
CA ALA A 131 -12.84 13.08 -5.71
C ALA A 131 -12.95 11.81 -4.90
N VAL A 132 -12.96 11.94 -3.57
CA VAL A 132 -13.19 10.78 -2.68
C VAL A 132 -14.65 10.36 -2.76
N HIS A 133 -14.91 9.22 -3.41
CA HIS A 133 -16.24 8.65 -3.60
C HIS A 133 -16.57 7.48 -2.64
N THR A 134 -15.56 6.91 -2.02
CA THR A 134 -15.72 5.84 -1.02
C THR A 134 -14.88 6.16 0.21
N PHE A 135 -15.50 6.12 1.39
CA PHE A 135 -14.80 6.33 2.65
C PHE A 135 -15.30 5.35 3.72
N VAL A 136 -14.44 4.43 4.15
CA VAL A 136 -14.72 3.45 5.19
C VAL A 136 -13.78 3.73 6.37
N ARG A 137 -14.36 4.18 7.49
CA ARG A 137 -13.59 4.53 8.70
C ARG A 137 -12.83 3.31 9.25
N PRO A 138 -11.64 3.51 9.83
CA PRO A 138 -10.88 2.41 10.43
C PRO A 138 -11.62 1.69 11.55
N ALA A 139 -11.62 0.36 11.51
CA ALA A 139 -12.11 -0.52 12.58
C ALA A 139 -11.33 -1.86 12.57
N THR A 140 -11.52 -2.69 13.63
CA THR A 140 -10.70 -3.88 13.89
C THR A 140 -11.45 -5.20 13.72
N THR A 141 -12.77 -5.16 13.45
CA THR A 141 -13.60 -6.37 13.48
C THR A 141 -13.48 -7.21 12.20
N ARG A 142 -13.70 -8.53 12.30
CA ARG A 142 -13.75 -9.42 11.13
C ARG A 142 -14.86 -9.04 10.14
N ALA A 143 -16.03 -8.62 10.63
CA ALA A 143 -17.11 -8.14 9.79
C ALA A 143 -16.72 -6.89 9.00
N HIS A 144 -15.95 -5.98 9.63
CA HIS A 144 -15.41 -4.82 8.96
C HIS A 144 -14.41 -5.21 7.86
N LEU A 145 -13.52 -6.18 8.14
CA LEU A 145 -12.58 -6.70 7.14
C LEU A 145 -13.31 -7.30 5.92
N ALA A 146 -14.36 -8.11 6.15
CA ALA A 146 -15.19 -8.66 5.07
C ALA A 146 -15.84 -7.55 4.22
N ARG A 147 -16.31 -6.47 4.86
CA ARG A 147 -16.82 -5.28 4.16
C ARG A 147 -15.76 -4.61 3.29
N LEU A 148 -14.52 -4.49 3.79
CA LEU A 148 -13.41 -3.94 3.00
C LEU A 148 -13.10 -4.80 1.78
N PHE A 149 -13.06 -6.13 1.92
CA PHE A 149 -12.86 -7.04 0.78
C PHE A 149 -13.95 -6.90 -0.28
N THR A 150 -15.23 -6.92 0.13
CA THR A 150 -16.36 -6.71 -0.78
C THR A 150 -16.30 -5.35 -1.48
N THR A 151 -15.85 -4.32 -0.76
CA THR A 151 -15.66 -2.97 -1.33
C THR A 151 -14.56 -2.97 -2.38
N LEU A 152 -13.41 -3.60 -2.10
CA LEU A 152 -12.30 -3.72 -3.04
C LEU A 152 -12.65 -4.56 -4.28
N ASP A 153 -13.39 -5.68 -4.11
CA ASP A 153 -13.90 -6.48 -5.22
C ASP A 153 -14.79 -5.62 -6.16
N ARG A 154 -15.70 -4.84 -5.59
CA ARG A 154 -16.58 -3.94 -6.34
C ARG A 154 -15.79 -2.86 -7.08
N LEU A 155 -14.80 -2.22 -6.41
CA LEU A 155 -13.97 -1.16 -7.02
C LEU A 155 -13.12 -1.70 -8.17
N ALA A 156 -12.53 -2.88 -8.00
CA ALA A 156 -11.73 -3.51 -9.05
C ALA A 156 -12.57 -3.94 -10.27
N ALA A 157 -13.83 -4.34 -10.06
CA ALA A 157 -14.75 -4.76 -11.12
C ALA A 157 -15.54 -3.60 -11.75
N ALA A 158 -15.57 -2.42 -11.12
CA ALA A 158 -16.33 -1.28 -11.63
C ALA A 158 -15.80 -0.82 -13.00
N PRO A 159 -16.64 -0.32 -13.91
CA PRO A 159 -16.18 0.30 -15.15
C PRO A 159 -15.32 1.55 -14.86
N PRO A 160 -14.48 1.99 -15.81
CA PRO A 160 -13.77 3.26 -15.67
C PRO A 160 -14.76 4.41 -15.47
N PRO A 161 -14.38 5.46 -14.70
CA PRO A 161 -15.22 6.64 -14.55
C PRO A 161 -15.48 7.30 -15.92
N ALA A 162 -16.67 7.88 -16.07
CA ALA A 162 -17.07 8.51 -17.33
C ALA A 162 -16.33 9.83 -17.59
N ASP A 163 -16.00 10.57 -16.52
CA ASP A 163 -15.24 11.82 -16.54
C ASP A 163 -13.87 11.55 -15.94
N ALA A 164 -12.86 11.53 -16.78
CA ALA A 164 -11.62 10.84 -16.51
C ALA A 164 -10.51 11.68 -15.88
N GLU A 165 -10.73 12.95 -15.54
CA GLU A 165 -9.69 13.75 -14.88
C GLU A 165 -9.40 13.23 -13.46
N THR A 166 -8.15 12.88 -13.20
CA THR A 166 -7.68 12.45 -11.88
C THR A 166 -7.33 13.66 -11.02
N GLY A 167 -7.82 13.68 -9.79
CA GLY A 167 -7.54 14.74 -8.81
C GLY A 167 -6.79 14.21 -7.59
N VAL A 168 -5.57 13.71 -7.78
CA VAL A 168 -4.77 13.12 -6.68
C VAL A 168 -4.60 14.11 -5.52
N ALA A 169 -4.15 15.32 -5.81
CA ALA A 169 -3.89 16.33 -4.79
C ALA A 169 -5.17 16.72 -4.03
N ALA A 170 -6.27 16.98 -4.74
CA ALA A 170 -7.55 17.34 -4.13
C ALA A 170 -8.10 16.21 -3.24
N ALA A 171 -8.02 14.96 -3.73
CA ALA A 171 -8.46 13.79 -2.97
C ALA A 171 -7.63 13.58 -1.69
N LEU A 172 -6.30 13.74 -1.76
CA LEU A 172 -5.43 13.64 -0.59
C LEU A 172 -5.70 14.74 0.45
N HIS A 173 -5.99 15.96 0.02
CA HIS A 173 -6.41 17.04 0.92
C HIS A 173 -7.73 16.71 1.62
N ASP A 174 -8.73 16.22 0.87
CA ASP A 174 -10.03 15.81 1.43
C ASP A 174 -9.86 14.65 2.44
N VAL A 175 -9.04 13.66 2.10
CA VAL A 175 -8.71 12.56 3.03
C VAL A 175 -8.05 13.11 4.30
N ALA A 176 -7.11 14.05 4.19
CA ALA A 176 -6.45 14.65 5.35
C ALA A 176 -7.44 15.31 6.31
N GLU A 177 -8.49 15.97 5.81
CA GLU A 177 -9.52 16.57 6.63
C GLU A 177 -10.47 15.55 7.28
N ARG A 178 -10.79 14.46 6.59
CA ARG A 178 -11.71 13.42 7.09
C ARG A 178 -11.09 12.52 8.15
N LEU A 179 -9.77 12.36 8.13
CA LEU A 179 -9.09 11.46 9.05
C LEU A 179 -8.91 12.08 10.43
N PRO A 180 -9.11 11.30 11.52
CA PRO A 180 -8.70 11.73 12.85
C PRO A 180 -7.17 11.86 12.90
N ARG A 181 -6.67 12.80 13.69
CA ARG A 181 -5.24 13.03 13.84
C ARG A 181 -4.49 11.76 14.27
N ARG A 182 -3.28 11.59 13.76
CA ARG A 182 -2.33 10.51 14.02
C ARG A 182 -2.81 9.14 13.51
N GLY A 183 -2.03 8.56 12.64
CA GLY A 183 -2.27 7.25 12.04
C GLY A 183 -1.30 7.01 10.90
N LEU A 184 -1.40 5.86 10.28
CA LEU A 184 -0.65 5.50 9.08
C LEU A 184 -1.56 5.64 7.86
N VAL A 185 -1.13 6.43 6.89
CA VAL A 185 -1.82 6.57 5.60
C VAL A 185 -0.97 5.92 4.52
N ILE A 186 -1.57 5.01 3.77
CA ILE A 186 -0.93 4.31 2.66
C ILE A 186 -1.64 4.72 1.39
N VAL A 187 -0.93 5.41 0.50
CA VAL A 187 -1.44 5.83 -0.81
C VAL A 187 -1.02 4.82 -1.85
N LEU A 188 -1.97 4.32 -2.62
CA LEU A 188 -1.78 3.39 -3.74
C LEU A 188 -2.28 4.10 -5.00
N SER A 189 -1.38 4.62 -5.82
CA SER A 189 -1.69 5.43 -7.01
C SER A 189 -0.54 5.38 -8.00
N ASP A 190 -0.79 5.63 -9.26
CA ASP A 190 0.25 5.92 -10.26
C ASP A 190 0.69 7.39 -10.23
N LEU A 191 0.10 8.20 -9.33
CA LEU A 191 0.40 9.61 -9.13
C LEU A 191 0.23 10.47 -10.41
N PHE A 192 -0.52 9.95 -11.37
CA PHE A 192 -0.88 10.71 -12.56
C PHE A 192 -1.98 11.70 -12.18
N ASP A 193 -1.67 12.97 -12.19
CA ASP A 193 -2.60 14.07 -11.88
C ASP A 193 -2.79 14.90 -13.15
N ALA A 194 -4.04 15.23 -13.46
CA ALA A 194 -4.38 16.03 -14.66
C ALA A 194 -3.69 17.41 -14.68
N SER A 195 -3.34 17.96 -13.51
CA SER A 195 -2.56 19.20 -13.42
C SER A 195 -1.11 19.04 -13.87
N GLY A 196 -0.58 17.80 -13.86
CA GLY A 196 0.82 17.51 -14.16
C GLY A 196 1.81 18.06 -13.14
N GLU A 197 1.35 18.67 -12.07
CA GLU A 197 2.21 19.35 -11.09
C GLU A 197 2.58 18.45 -9.90
N VAL A 198 3.77 17.87 -9.93
CA VAL A 198 4.35 17.13 -8.78
C VAL A 198 4.25 17.91 -7.47
N ALA A 199 4.39 19.24 -7.54
CA ALA A 199 4.35 20.12 -6.37
C ALA A 199 3.00 20.07 -5.63
N GLU A 200 1.89 19.98 -6.33
CA GLU A 200 0.55 19.91 -5.72
C GLU A 200 0.36 18.60 -4.96
N THR A 201 0.69 17.48 -5.60
CA THR A 201 0.63 16.16 -4.96
C THR A 201 1.50 16.12 -3.71
N VAL A 202 2.72 16.67 -3.77
CA VAL A 202 3.61 16.72 -2.60
C VAL A 202 3.04 17.61 -1.50
N ARG A 203 2.43 18.76 -1.82
CA ARG A 203 1.75 19.62 -0.82
C ARG A 203 0.60 18.88 -0.11
N ALA A 204 -0.16 18.09 -0.86
CA ALA A 204 -1.23 17.28 -0.28
C ALA A 204 -0.68 16.17 0.65
N LEU A 205 0.43 15.52 0.28
CA LEU A 205 1.13 14.57 1.15
C LEU A 205 1.70 15.25 2.41
N GLN A 206 2.24 16.46 2.28
CA GLN A 206 2.69 17.27 3.42
C GLN A 206 1.52 17.65 4.35
N HIS A 207 0.33 17.91 3.80
CA HIS A 207 -0.86 18.17 4.62
C HIS A 207 -1.18 16.97 5.53
N LEU A 208 -1.16 15.73 5.00
CA LEU A 208 -1.29 14.52 5.81
C LEU A 208 -0.22 14.44 6.91
N ARG A 209 1.03 14.76 6.58
CA ARG A 209 2.13 14.79 7.58
C ARG A 209 1.90 15.83 8.66
N HIS A 210 1.46 17.06 8.32
CA HIS A 210 1.14 18.13 9.27
C HIS A 210 -0.03 17.76 10.19
N ARG A 211 -0.96 16.91 9.73
CA ARG A 211 -2.03 16.34 10.57
C ARG A 211 -1.52 15.25 11.51
N GLY A 212 -0.23 14.93 11.46
CA GLY A 212 0.45 13.96 12.31
C GLY A 212 0.37 12.51 11.80
N HIS A 213 0.02 12.31 10.53
CA HIS A 213 0.02 10.97 9.94
C HIS A 213 1.43 10.58 9.48
N GLU A 214 1.77 9.31 9.64
CA GLU A 214 2.83 8.70 8.87
C GLU A 214 2.30 8.36 7.48
N VAL A 215 3.07 8.63 6.45
CA VAL A 215 2.62 8.48 5.05
C VAL A 215 3.58 7.60 4.28
N VAL A 216 3.02 6.58 3.63
CA VAL A 216 3.72 5.72 2.67
C VAL A 216 2.99 5.83 1.33
N VAL A 217 3.73 6.10 0.27
CA VAL A 217 3.22 6.14 -1.10
C VAL A 217 3.79 4.96 -1.87
N PHE A 218 2.94 4.07 -2.32
CA PHE A 218 3.27 3.08 -3.33
C PHE A 218 2.91 3.65 -4.69
N HIS A 219 3.93 4.03 -5.45
CA HIS A 219 3.79 4.50 -6.82
C HIS A 219 3.70 3.27 -7.75
N ILE A 220 2.50 2.98 -8.22
CA ILE A 220 2.20 1.77 -9.00
C ILE A 220 2.37 2.08 -10.48
N LEU A 221 3.26 1.35 -11.13
CA LEU A 221 3.58 1.53 -12.54
C LEU A 221 3.89 0.19 -13.22
N ASP A 222 3.65 0.11 -14.52
CA ASP A 222 4.18 -0.99 -15.34
C ASP A 222 5.58 -0.62 -15.80
N ALA A 223 6.60 -1.25 -15.20
CA ALA A 223 7.98 -0.90 -15.46
C ALA A 223 8.41 -1.19 -16.91
N ALA A 224 7.75 -2.12 -17.60
CA ALA A 224 8.07 -2.43 -18.98
C ALA A 224 7.61 -1.32 -19.93
N THR A 225 6.36 -0.90 -19.84
CA THR A 225 5.74 0.01 -20.81
C THR A 225 5.73 1.47 -20.35
N GLU A 226 5.51 1.76 -19.08
CA GLU A 226 5.45 3.14 -18.57
C GLU A 226 6.84 3.69 -18.22
N ARG A 227 7.74 2.86 -17.66
CA ARG A 227 9.06 3.33 -17.27
C ARG A 227 10.12 3.15 -18.37
N ARG A 228 10.18 1.97 -19.02
CA ARG A 228 11.18 1.65 -20.06
C ARG A 228 10.67 1.84 -21.47
N PHE A 229 9.40 2.13 -21.66
CA PHE A 229 8.73 2.25 -22.94
C PHE A 229 9.05 1.11 -23.89
N ALA A 230 9.01 -0.13 -23.37
CA ALA A 230 9.35 -1.36 -24.11
C ALA A 230 8.18 -1.78 -25.01
N LEU A 231 7.87 -0.96 -25.99
CA LEU A 231 6.88 -1.22 -27.02
C LEU A 231 7.57 -1.66 -28.31
N PRO A 232 6.87 -2.37 -29.23
CA PRO A 232 7.41 -2.78 -30.53
C PRO A 232 7.91 -1.59 -31.35
N ASP A 233 8.94 -1.80 -32.17
CA ASP A 233 9.51 -0.75 -33.03
C ASP A 233 8.68 -0.52 -34.31
N ALA A 234 7.40 -0.81 -34.27
CA ALA A 234 6.41 -0.52 -35.31
C ALA A 234 5.49 0.64 -34.85
N PRO A 235 4.80 1.33 -35.75
CA PRO A 235 3.80 2.32 -35.36
C PRO A 235 2.76 1.71 -34.44
N VAL A 236 2.58 2.29 -33.26
CA VAL A 236 1.58 1.87 -32.26
C VAL A 236 0.60 3.02 -32.00
N ARG A 237 -0.66 2.66 -31.80
CA ARG A 237 -1.67 3.61 -31.34
C ARG A 237 -1.64 3.64 -29.82
N VAL A 238 -1.33 4.77 -29.27
CA VAL A 238 -1.36 5.04 -27.82
C VAL A 238 -2.61 5.86 -27.52
N ARG A 239 -3.36 5.43 -26.51
CA ARG A 239 -4.54 6.14 -26.03
C ARG A 239 -4.29 6.62 -24.60
N ASP A 240 -4.51 7.90 -24.38
CA ASP A 240 -4.61 8.46 -23.05
C ASP A 240 -5.92 7.99 -22.40
N LEU A 241 -5.82 7.32 -21.26
CA LEU A 241 -6.98 6.75 -20.57
C LEU A 241 -7.79 7.82 -19.82
N GLU A 242 -7.18 8.96 -19.51
CA GLU A 242 -7.83 10.09 -18.83
C GLU A 242 -8.61 10.96 -19.83
N SER A 243 -7.96 11.45 -20.88
CA SER A 243 -8.58 12.33 -21.88
C SER A 243 -9.27 11.57 -23.02
N GLY A 244 -8.94 10.30 -23.23
CA GLY A 244 -9.39 9.50 -24.36
C GLY A 244 -8.69 9.85 -25.68
N GLU A 245 -7.73 10.78 -25.67
CA GLU A 245 -6.99 11.19 -26.87
C GLU A 245 -6.14 10.02 -27.41
N GLU A 246 -6.18 9.82 -28.72
CA GLU A 246 -5.39 8.79 -29.39
C GLU A 246 -4.30 9.42 -30.27
N ARG A 247 -3.09 8.88 -30.18
CA ARG A 247 -1.97 9.27 -31.04
C ARG A 247 -1.26 8.04 -31.59
N THR A 248 -0.89 8.09 -32.86
CA THR A 248 0.01 7.08 -33.45
C THR A 248 1.43 7.55 -33.28
N VAL A 249 2.25 6.74 -32.62
CA VAL A 249 3.65 7.04 -32.36
C VAL A 249 4.54 5.91 -32.91
N LEU A 250 5.79 6.24 -33.23
CA LEU A 250 6.82 5.28 -33.52
C LEU A 250 7.73 5.17 -32.27
N PRO A 251 7.60 4.09 -31.46
CA PRO A 251 8.28 4.00 -30.18
C PRO A 251 9.81 4.16 -30.27
N ALA A 252 10.43 3.64 -31.33
CA ALA A 252 11.87 3.76 -31.53
C ALA A 252 12.36 5.22 -31.57
N GLN A 253 11.53 6.18 -32.02
CA GLN A 253 11.92 7.59 -32.13
C GLN A 253 11.84 8.33 -30.79
N ILE A 254 10.90 7.96 -29.91
CA ILE A 254 10.59 8.71 -28.67
C ILE A 254 10.99 7.95 -27.40
N ARG A 255 11.44 6.68 -27.49
CA ARG A 255 11.75 5.84 -26.34
C ARG A 255 12.73 6.50 -25.37
N THR A 256 13.80 7.07 -25.88
CA THR A 256 14.83 7.72 -25.06
C THR A 256 14.25 8.89 -24.25
N GLU A 257 13.44 9.72 -24.90
CA GLU A 257 12.82 10.89 -24.28
C GLU A 257 11.79 10.48 -23.23
N VAL A 258 10.90 9.54 -23.58
CA VAL A 258 9.87 9.04 -22.67
C VAL A 258 10.48 8.36 -21.45
N THR A 259 11.52 7.51 -21.66
CA THR A 259 12.22 6.86 -20.55
C THR A 259 12.89 7.90 -19.65
N ALA A 260 13.58 8.89 -20.23
CA ALA A 260 14.22 9.97 -19.48
C ALA A 260 13.20 10.79 -18.67
N ALA A 261 12.05 11.10 -19.24
CA ALA A 261 10.98 11.82 -18.57
C ALA A 261 10.39 11.01 -17.40
N ALA A 262 10.15 9.70 -17.58
CA ALA A 262 9.66 8.82 -16.53
C ALA A 262 10.66 8.71 -15.37
N GLU A 263 11.95 8.53 -15.66
CA GLU A 263 13.00 8.49 -14.64
C GLU A 263 13.14 9.83 -13.90
N ALA A 264 13.06 10.94 -14.61
CA ALA A 264 13.10 12.28 -14.01
C ALA A 264 11.92 12.51 -13.06
N PHE A 265 10.70 12.10 -13.46
CA PHE A 265 9.50 12.17 -12.62
C PHE A 265 9.68 11.35 -11.33
N ILE A 266 10.12 10.09 -11.46
CA ILE A 266 10.34 9.19 -10.32
C ILE A 266 11.39 9.78 -9.37
N ALA A 267 12.51 10.27 -9.91
CA ALA A 267 13.58 10.85 -9.12
C ALA A 267 13.14 12.12 -8.38
N GLU A 268 12.39 12.99 -9.05
CA GLU A 268 11.85 14.22 -8.46
C GLU A 268 10.83 13.91 -7.37
N MET A 269 9.90 13.00 -7.62
CA MET A 269 8.92 12.56 -6.62
C MET A 269 9.61 11.94 -5.41
N GLN A 270 10.60 11.08 -5.62
CA GLN A 270 11.37 10.46 -4.53
C GLN A 270 12.13 11.50 -3.70
N ARG A 271 12.74 12.49 -4.36
CA ARG A 271 13.46 13.59 -3.68
C ARG A 271 12.51 14.40 -2.81
N ARG A 272 11.37 14.86 -3.38
CA ARG A 272 10.39 15.70 -2.68
C ARG A 272 9.68 14.94 -1.55
N CYS A 273 9.33 13.68 -1.76
CA CYS A 273 8.75 12.84 -0.70
C CYS A 273 9.72 12.69 0.48
N ARG A 274 11.01 12.50 0.21
CA ARG A 274 12.05 12.44 1.26
C ARG A 274 12.12 13.73 2.05
N GLU A 275 12.12 14.90 1.38
CA GLU A 275 12.10 16.23 2.02
C GLU A 275 10.83 16.42 2.88
N ALA A 276 9.70 15.89 2.42
CA ALA A 276 8.43 15.91 3.13
C ALA A 276 8.31 14.85 4.25
N ARG A 277 9.32 14.00 4.46
CA ARG A 277 9.29 12.84 5.38
C ARG A 277 8.16 11.86 5.03
N VAL A 278 7.93 11.65 3.75
CA VAL A 278 7.01 10.66 3.18
C VAL A 278 7.84 9.52 2.61
N ASP A 279 7.47 8.27 2.94
CA ASP A 279 8.13 7.11 2.34
C ASP A 279 7.53 6.87 0.95
N TYR A 280 8.38 6.90 -0.04
CA TYR A 280 8.01 6.68 -1.44
C TYR A 280 8.61 5.36 -1.92
N VAL A 281 7.74 4.47 -2.42
CA VAL A 281 8.08 3.12 -2.86
C VAL A 281 7.55 2.90 -4.27
N PRO A 282 8.39 2.92 -5.31
CA PRO A 282 7.98 2.49 -6.65
C PRO A 282 7.61 1.00 -6.63
N LEU A 283 6.46 0.65 -7.18
CA LEU A 283 5.95 -0.71 -7.25
C LEU A 283 5.63 -1.08 -8.70
N ASP A 284 6.38 -2.04 -9.25
CA ASP A 284 6.10 -2.61 -10.56
C ASP A 284 4.90 -3.56 -10.47
N THR A 285 3.97 -3.45 -11.43
CA THR A 285 2.81 -4.35 -11.54
C THR A 285 3.18 -5.83 -11.72
N ALA A 286 4.38 -6.12 -12.21
CA ALA A 286 4.92 -7.47 -12.33
C ALA A 286 5.66 -7.96 -11.07
N ALA A 287 5.94 -7.06 -10.09
CA ALA A 287 6.70 -7.42 -8.91
C ALA A 287 5.88 -8.26 -7.92
N PRO A 288 6.53 -9.19 -7.19
CA PRO A 288 5.85 -9.94 -6.13
C PRO A 288 5.33 -9.03 -5.03
N TYR A 289 4.12 -9.28 -4.54
CA TYR A 289 3.53 -8.51 -3.40
C TYR A 289 4.39 -8.54 -2.13
N ALA A 290 5.23 -9.57 -1.98
CA ALA A 290 6.13 -9.68 -0.84
C ALA A 290 7.07 -8.48 -0.68
N ASP A 291 7.48 -7.84 -1.79
CA ASP A 291 8.38 -6.70 -1.77
C ASP A 291 7.67 -5.45 -1.21
N ALA A 292 6.42 -5.21 -1.62
CA ALA A 292 5.59 -4.16 -1.05
C ALA A 292 5.31 -4.38 0.44
N LEU A 293 5.01 -5.62 0.84
CA LEU A 293 4.79 -5.95 2.25
C LEU A 293 6.06 -5.78 3.10
N ARG A 294 7.24 -6.10 2.56
CA ARG A 294 8.51 -5.81 3.26
C ARG A 294 8.70 -4.32 3.47
N ALA A 295 8.53 -3.51 2.42
CA ALA A 295 8.64 -2.05 2.53
C ALA A 295 7.66 -1.48 3.58
N TYR A 296 6.43 -1.97 3.62
CA TYR A 296 5.44 -1.62 4.64
C TYR A 296 5.90 -2.00 6.06
N LEU A 297 6.39 -3.23 6.26
CA LEU A 297 6.83 -3.68 7.59
C LEU A 297 8.09 -2.95 8.06
N ASP A 298 9.02 -2.64 7.16
CA ASP A 298 10.21 -1.85 7.49
C ASP A 298 9.84 -0.43 7.95
N LYS A 299 8.81 0.18 7.34
CA LYS A 299 8.25 1.43 7.83
C LYS A 299 7.65 1.26 9.21
N ARG A 300 6.80 0.26 9.39
CA ARG A 300 6.14 0.01 10.68
C ARG A 300 7.13 -0.19 11.83
N ARG A 301 8.25 -0.89 11.60
CA ARG A 301 9.32 -1.09 12.60
C ARG A 301 9.97 0.20 13.07
N ARG A 302 9.95 1.25 12.25
CA ARG A 302 10.51 2.57 12.61
C ARG A 302 9.52 3.43 13.41
N LEU A 303 8.26 3.00 13.52
CA LEU A 303 7.21 3.70 14.26
C LEU A 303 7.14 3.28 15.74
N PHE A 304 7.73 2.14 16.04
CA PHE A 304 7.82 1.51 17.36
C PHE A 304 9.25 1.07 17.65
#